data_e4f672f3ffbfae42ee9721d8dc3baeb1
#
_entry.id   e4f672f3ffbfae42ee9721d8dc3baeb1
#
_cell.length_a   1.000
_cell.length_b   1.000
_cell.length_c   1.000
_cell.angle_alpha   90.00
_cell.angle_beta   90.00
_cell.angle_gamma   90.00
#
_symmetry.space_group_name_H-M   'P 1'
#
loop_
_entity.id
_entity.type
_entity.pdbx_description
1 polymer ?
#
loop_
_entity_poly.entity_id
_entity_poly.type
_entity_poly.pdbx_seq_one_letter_code
_entity_poly.pdbx_strand_id
1 'polypeptide(L)'
;MMLNKRNWWNVGTVAALALVALFAVAPASAQEQVGAIQGTVSDASGAVLPGATVEAVSAGGTRLSGTTNESGAYRFPRVPPGTYVVIAKLDGFNPAELQNVKVGLGDTATANVTLEVGAVSETISVVGEAGQIDVKSAATSAAITGED
;
A
#
# COMPACT_ATOMS: atom_id res chain seq x y z
N MET A 1 18.97 -66.22 -36.30
CA MET A 1 18.49 -64.89 -36.25
C MET A 1 19.58 -64.05 -35.55
N MET A 2 20.43 -63.36 -36.33
CA MET A 2 21.58 -62.67 -35.79
C MET A 2 21.11 -61.24 -35.34
N LEU A 3 21.02 -61.08 -34.06
CA LEU A 3 20.82 -59.74 -33.51
C LEU A 3 22.09 -58.90 -33.71
N ASN A 4 21.99 -57.90 -34.51
CA ASN A 4 23.07 -57.01 -34.86
C ASN A 4 23.51 -56.17 -33.61
N LYS A 5 24.61 -56.62 -32.98
CA LYS A 5 25.23 -55.98 -31.78
C LYS A 5 25.70 -54.58 -31.99
N ARG A 6 25.61 -54.07 -33.21
CA ARG A 6 26.14 -52.72 -33.58
C ARG A 6 25.24 -51.55 -33.23
N ASN A 7 23.94 -51.81 -32.95
CA ASN A 7 22.98 -50.74 -32.68
C ASN A 7 22.74 -50.53 -31.18
N TRP A 8 23.20 -51.42 -30.33
CA TRP A 8 23.01 -51.30 -28.88
C TRP A 8 23.81 -50.12 -28.28
N TRP A 9 25.01 -49.87 -28.83
CA TRP A 9 25.84 -48.77 -28.29
C TRP A 9 25.27 -47.41 -28.63
N ASN A 10 24.63 -47.27 -29.78
CA ASN A 10 23.99 -46.01 -30.17
C ASN A 10 22.71 -45.74 -29.37
N VAL A 11 21.99 -46.76 -28.93
CA VAL A 11 20.80 -46.60 -28.09
C VAL A 11 21.18 -46.15 -26.68
N GLY A 12 22.27 -46.69 -26.14
CA GLY A 12 22.77 -46.27 -24.81
C GLY A 12 23.26 -44.80 -24.77
N THR A 13 23.94 -44.36 -25.84
CA THR A 13 24.43 -42.98 -25.93
C THR A 13 23.28 -41.98 -26.14
N VAL A 14 22.25 -42.31 -26.92
CA VAL A 14 21.08 -41.47 -27.10
C VAL A 14 20.26 -41.39 -25.81
N ALA A 15 20.10 -42.48 -25.08
CA ALA A 15 19.40 -42.50 -23.79
C ALA A 15 20.16 -41.69 -22.73
N ALA A 16 21.50 -41.76 -22.69
CA ALA A 16 22.31 -40.97 -21.76
C ALA A 16 22.24 -39.47 -22.06
N LEU A 17 22.26 -39.07 -23.35
CA LEU A 17 22.09 -37.68 -23.77
C LEU A 17 20.69 -37.15 -23.47
N ALA A 18 19.65 -37.93 -23.62
CA ALA A 18 18.28 -37.58 -23.27
C ALA A 18 18.12 -37.37 -21.76
N LEU A 19 18.78 -38.22 -20.94
CA LEU A 19 18.74 -38.10 -19.48
C LEU A 19 19.46 -36.85 -18.99
N VAL A 20 20.58 -36.46 -19.60
CA VAL A 20 21.31 -35.22 -19.26
C VAL A 20 20.52 -33.97 -19.67
N ALA A 21 19.79 -34.01 -20.80
CA ALA A 21 18.93 -32.91 -21.23
C ALA A 21 17.73 -32.70 -20.30
N LEU A 22 17.23 -33.71 -19.63
CA LEU A 22 16.13 -33.65 -18.69
C LEU A 22 16.51 -32.95 -17.37
N PHE A 23 17.80 -32.98 -16.98
CA PHE A 23 18.31 -32.28 -15.78
C PHE A 23 18.65 -30.80 -16.02
N ALA A 24 18.67 -30.32 -17.26
CA ALA A 24 19.02 -28.94 -17.60
C ALA A 24 17.86 -27.96 -17.48
N VAL A 25 16.63 -28.40 -17.16
CA VAL A 25 15.49 -27.55 -16.87
C VAL A 25 15.51 -27.16 -15.40
N ALA A 26 16.51 -26.37 -14.98
CA ALA A 26 16.45 -25.71 -13.71
C ALA A 26 15.28 -24.70 -13.78
N PRO A 27 14.34 -24.70 -12.82
CA PRO A 27 13.34 -23.65 -12.77
C PRO A 27 14.09 -22.33 -12.60
N ALA A 28 14.01 -21.46 -13.59
CA ALA A 28 14.41 -20.08 -13.44
C ALA A 28 13.46 -19.48 -12.40
N SER A 29 13.84 -19.48 -11.13
CA SER A 29 13.15 -18.73 -10.09
C SER A 29 13.19 -17.28 -10.52
N ALA A 30 12.07 -16.74 -11.01
CA ALA A 30 11.91 -15.32 -11.24
C ALA A 30 12.10 -14.68 -9.87
N GLN A 31 13.28 -14.10 -9.61
CA GLN A 31 13.55 -13.31 -8.43
C GLN A 31 12.64 -12.10 -8.53
N GLU A 32 11.61 -12.03 -7.70
CA GLU A 32 10.84 -10.80 -7.53
C GLU A 32 11.82 -9.70 -7.13
N GLN A 33 12.09 -8.83 -8.08
CA GLN A 33 12.94 -7.69 -7.85
C GLN A 33 12.10 -6.61 -7.18
N VAL A 34 12.04 -6.66 -5.87
CA VAL A 34 11.34 -5.70 -5.01
C VAL A 34 12.35 -4.91 -4.21
N GLY A 35 11.96 -3.71 -3.81
CA GLY A 35 12.71 -2.91 -2.84
C GLY A 35 12.12 -3.04 -1.44
N ALA A 36 12.51 -2.11 -0.58
CA ALA A 36 11.97 -1.96 0.77
C ALA A 36 11.81 -0.48 1.11
N ILE A 37 10.88 -0.18 2.02
CA ILE A 37 10.79 1.12 2.71
C ILE A 37 10.96 0.86 4.19
N GLN A 38 11.77 1.65 4.86
CA GLN A 38 11.94 1.63 6.31
C GLN A 38 12.07 3.06 6.84
N GLY A 39 11.81 3.24 8.11
CA GLY A 39 11.96 4.55 8.74
C GLY A 39 11.54 4.54 10.20
N THR A 40 11.57 5.71 10.79
CA THR A 40 11.11 5.97 12.15
C THR A 40 10.06 7.05 12.13
N VAL A 41 9.10 6.94 13.05
CA VAL A 41 8.13 8.00 13.34
C VAL A 41 8.49 8.60 14.69
N SER A 42 8.66 9.91 14.73
CA SER A 42 8.98 10.68 15.92
C SER A 42 8.08 11.91 16.05
N ASP A 43 8.07 12.52 17.21
CA ASP A 43 7.45 13.82 17.40
C ASP A 43 8.44 14.98 17.11
N ALA A 44 7.97 16.22 17.20
CA ALA A 44 8.79 17.42 16.99
C ALA A 44 9.93 17.58 18.02
N SER A 45 9.87 16.90 19.18
CA SER A 45 10.92 16.89 20.19
C SER A 45 12.00 15.82 19.91
N GLY A 46 11.75 14.93 18.92
CA GLY A 46 12.61 13.80 18.57
C GLY A 46 12.29 12.53 19.35
N ALA A 47 11.23 12.52 20.18
CA ALA A 47 10.79 11.31 20.85
C ALA A 47 10.14 10.34 19.84
N VAL A 48 10.50 9.07 19.90
CA VAL A 48 9.95 8.05 19.01
C VAL A 48 8.51 7.74 19.36
N LEU A 49 7.68 7.46 18.37
CA LEU A 49 6.26 7.22 18.50
C LEU A 49 5.90 5.77 18.17
N PRO A 50 5.81 4.89 19.17
CA PRO A 50 5.33 3.53 18.97
C PRO A 50 3.82 3.50 18.71
N GLY A 51 3.35 2.50 17.97
CA GLY A 51 1.93 2.31 17.68
C GLY A 51 1.37 3.24 16.61
N ALA A 52 2.21 4.08 15.98
CA ALA A 52 1.77 4.91 14.86
C ALA A 52 1.46 4.05 13.63
N THR A 53 0.33 4.31 12.99
CA THR A 53 -0.03 3.66 11.73
C THR A 53 0.71 4.36 10.59
N VAL A 54 1.41 3.57 9.77
CA VAL A 54 2.14 4.06 8.59
C VAL A 54 1.56 3.42 7.35
N GLU A 55 1.24 4.24 6.35
CA GLU A 55 0.78 3.80 5.04
C GLU A 55 1.76 4.27 3.96
N ALA A 56 2.10 3.40 3.01
CA ALA A 56 2.84 3.78 1.82
C ALA A 56 1.94 3.57 0.59
N VAL A 57 1.69 4.63 -0.16
CA VAL A 57 0.78 4.64 -1.31
C VAL A 57 1.53 5.07 -2.55
N SER A 58 1.47 4.27 -3.62
CA SER A 58 2.04 4.62 -4.92
C SER A 58 1.01 5.25 -5.84
N ALA A 59 1.47 6.00 -6.83
CA ALA A 59 0.63 6.52 -7.92
C ALA A 59 -0.04 5.40 -8.73
N GLY A 60 0.55 4.20 -8.76
CA GLY A 60 -0.01 3.01 -9.41
C GLY A 60 -1.08 2.28 -8.58
N GLY A 61 -1.47 2.82 -7.41
CA GLY A 61 -2.52 2.25 -6.56
C GLY A 61 -2.05 1.20 -5.55
N THR A 62 -0.75 0.87 -5.51
CA THR A 62 -0.21 -0.01 -4.45
C THR A 62 -0.34 0.68 -3.11
N ARG A 63 -0.94 0.01 -2.14
CA ARG A 63 -1.07 0.48 -0.76
C ARG A 63 -0.51 -0.56 0.19
N LEU A 64 0.42 -0.14 1.03
CA LEU A 64 1.03 -0.93 2.10
C LEU A 64 0.71 -0.25 3.42
N SER A 65 0.40 -1.02 4.44
CA SER A 65 0.09 -0.50 5.78
C SER A 65 0.82 -1.30 6.85
N GLY A 66 1.23 -0.64 7.90
CA GLY A 66 1.90 -1.22 9.05
C GLY A 66 1.87 -0.30 10.25
N THR A 67 2.45 -0.76 11.35
CA THR A 67 2.48 -0.02 12.61
C THR A 67 3.93 0.06 13.10
N THR A 68 4.29 1.17 13.73
CA THR A 68 5.61 1.34 14.35
C THR A 68 5.75 0.46 15.59
N ASN A 69 6.95 -0.08 15.78
CA ASN A 69 7.32 -0.86 16.96
C ASN A 69 7.65 0.04 18.18
N GLU A 70 8.12 -0.54 19.28
CA GLU A 70 8.48 0.16 20.51
C GLU A 70 9.55 1.25 20.32
N SER A 71 10.40 1.12 19.31
CA SER A 71 11.40 2.14 18.94
C SER A 71 10.89 3.14 17.90
N GLY A 72 9.59 3.17 17.63
CA GLY A 72 9.02 4.03 16.59
C GLY A 72 9.41 3.64 15.17
N ALA A 73 10.07 2.50 14.98
CA ALA A 73 10.53 2.05 13.67
C ALA A 73 9.46 1.22 12.94
N TYR A 74 9.45 1.34 11.60
CA TYR A 74 8.60 0.55 10.73
C TYR A 74 9.38 0.04 9.51
N ARG A 75 8.89 -1.02 8.88
CA ARG A 75 9.50 -1.58 7.68
C ARG A 75 8.48 -2.28 6.79
N PHE A 76 8.55 -1.98 5.49
CA PHE A 76 7.88 -2.70 4.41
C PHE A 76 8.95 -3.45 3.60
N PRO A 77 9.09 -4.78 3.75
CA PRO A 77 10.20 -5.52 3.17
C PRO A 77 10.02 -5.88 1.68
N ARG A 78 8.82 -5.75 1.17
CA ARG A 78 8.46 -6.11 -0.22
C ARG A 78 7.66 -4.97 -0.85
N VAL A 79 8.37 -4.06 -1.48
CA VAL A 79 7.81 -2.87 -2.10
C VAL A 79 8.11 -2.90 -3.59
N PRO A 80 7.11 -2.94 -4.46
CA PRO A 80 7.33 -2.79 -5.89
C PRO A 80 8.09 -1.49 -6.20
N PRO A 81 8.97 -1.48 -7.21
CA PRO A 81 9.66 -0.25 -7.60
C PRO A 81 8.68 0.84 -8.00
N GLY A 82 8.95 2.05 -7.57
CA GLY A 82 8.08 3.19 -7.87
C GLY A 82 8.29 4.37 -6.93
N THR A 83 7.44 5.37 -7.06
CA THR A 83 7.40 6.53 -6.17
C THR A 83 6.20 6.42 -5.26
N TYR A 84 6.43 6.62 -3.98
CA TYR A 84 5.46 6.46 -2.91
C TYR A 84 5.26 7.75 -2.13
N VAL A 85 4.08 7.89 -1.56
CA VAL A 85 3.79 8.82 -0.46
C VAL A 85 3.68 7.99 0.80
N VAL A 86 4.46 8.32 1.81
CA VAL A 86 4.40 7.68 3.13
C VAL A 86 3.64 8.59 4.07
N ILE A 87 2.57 8.07 4.65
CA ILE A 87 1.65 8.79 5.53
C ILE A 87 1.74 8.15 6.91
N ALA A 88 2.00 8.93 7.94
CA ALA A 88 1.97 8.46 9.32
C ALA A 88 0.83 9.11 10.10
N LYS A 89 0.17 8.34 10.96
CA LYS A 89 -0.97 8.76 11.78
C LYS A 89 -0.85 8.15 13.17
N LEU A 90 -1.14 8.94 14.19
CA LEU A 90 -1.23 8.50 15.57
C LEU A 90 -2.28 9.35 16.30
N ASP A 91 -3.05 8.75 17.18
CA ASP A 91 -4.05 9.45 17.96
C ASP A 91 -3.39 10.55 18.83
N GLY A 92 -3.95 11.76 18.80
CA GLY A 92 -3.39 12.92 19.46
C GLY A 92 -2.31 13.67 18.67
N PHE A 93 -2.00 13.23 17.45
CA PHE A 93 -1.06 13.89 16.56
C PHE A 93 -1.72 14.25 15.22
N ASN A 94 -1.22 15.29 14.58
CA ASN A 94 -1.60 15.61 13.21
C ASN A 94 -0.97 14.58 12.26
N PRO A 95 -1.72 14.07 11.27
CA PRO A 95 -1.16 13.22 10.22
C PRO A 95 -0.05 13.96 9.46
N ALA A 96 1.03 13.26 9.15
CA ALA A 96 2.11 13.80 8.33
C ALA A 96 2.37 12.93 7.12
N GLU A 97 2.77 13.55 6.01
CA GLU A 97 3.04 12.90 4.74
C GLU A 97 4.46 13.21 4.27
N LEU A 98 5.17 12.19 3.85
CA LEU A 98 6.45 12.31 3.16
C LEU A 98 6.25 11.90 1.70
N GLN A 99 6.33 12.88 0.80
CA GLN A 99 6.14 12.67 -0.63
C GLN A 99 7.46 12.29 -1.33
N ASN A 100 7.32 11.75 -2.56
CA ASN A 100 8.45 11.44 -3.43
C ASN A 100 9.45 10.40 -2.87
N VAL A 101 9.00 9.44 -2.08
CA VAL A 101 9.82 8.32 -1.63
C VAL A 101 10.04 7.36 -2.80
N LYS A 102 11.23 7.38 -3.37
CA LYS A 102 11.60 6.55 -4.51
C LYS A 102 12.15 5.21 -4.03
N VAL A 103 11.59 4.13 -4.58
CA VAL A 103 12.03 2.75 -4.32
C VAL A 103 12.51 2.15 -5.64
N GLY A 104 13.78 1.77 -5.70
CA GLY A 104 14.37 1.03 -6.81
C GLY A 104 14.33 -0.48 -6.59
N LEU A 105 14.78 -1.21 -7.61
CA LEU A 105 14.95 -2.66 -7.52
C LEU A 105 16.08 -3.01 -6.56
N GLY A 106 15.77 -3.78 -5.51
CA GLY A 106 16.76 -4.18 -4.49
C GLY A 106 17.16 -3.05 -3.53
N ASP A 107 16.61 -1.85 -3.69
CA ASP A 107 16.91 -0.71 -2.85
C ASP A 107 16.09 -0.70 -1.56
N THR A 108 16.65 -0.08 -0.53
CA THR A 108 15.94 0.25 0.70
C THR A 108 15.82 1.76 0.83
N ALA A 109 14.63 2.29 0.63
CA ALA A 109 14.34 3.71 0.86
C ALA A 109 14.15 3.97 2.35
N THR A 110 14.77 5.05 2.85
CA THR A 110 14.58 5.49 4.24
C THR A 110 13.59 6.66 4.25
N ALA A 111 12.50 6.52 4.99
CA ALA A 111 11.42 7.49 5.09
C ALA A 111 11.11 7.77 6.57
N ASN A 112 11.80 8.73 7.17
CA ASN A 112 11.52 9.18 8.53
C ASN A 112 10.42 10.24 8.51
N VAL A 113 9.44 10.10 9.39
CA VAL A 113 8.27 11.00 9.47
C VAL A 113 8.21 11.61 10.86
N THR A 114 8.05 12.94 10.92
CA THR A 114 7.85 13.66 12.17
C THR A 114 6.39 14.08 12.27
N LEU A 115 5.73 13.72 13.38
CA LEU A 115 4.37 14.12 13.69
C LEU A 115 4.37 15.31 14.65
N GLU A 116 3.44 16.22 14.43
CA GLU A 116 3.18 17.33 15.36
C GLU A 116 2.00 16.98 16.27
N VAL A 117 2.08 17.36 17.54
CA VAL A 117 0.97 17.19 18.47
C VAL A 117 -0.25 17.93 17.92
N GLY A 118 -1.31 17.19 17.64
CA GLY A 118 -2.58 17.79 17.22
C GLY A 118 -3.17 18.56 18.38
N ALA A 119 -3.60 19.82 18.13
CA ALA A 119 -4.58 20.40 18.99
C ALA A 119 -5.80 19.48 18.98
N VAL A 120 -6.34 19.14 20.14
CA VAL A 120 -7.54 18.30 20.27
C VAL A 120 -8.61 18.91 19.38
N SER A 121 -8.74 18.39 18.16
CA SER A 121 -9.91 18.67 17.34
C SER A 121 -11.03 17.87 17.98
N GLU A 122 -11.75 18.52 18.91
CA GLU A 122 -13.09 18.08 19.22
C GLU A 122 -13.82 18.09 17.88
N THR A 123 -14.01 16.92 17.32
CA THR A 123 -14.97 16.73 16.24
C THR A 123 -16.31 16.97 16.87
N ILE A 124 -16.75 18.24 16.86
CA ILE A 124 -18.13 18.58 17.12
C ILE A 124 -18.88 17.93 15.97
N SER A 125 -19.33 16.71 16.20
CA SER A 125 -20.37 16.09 15.39
C SER A 125 -21.61 16.95 15.58
N VAL A 126 -21.73 17.98 14.77
CA VAL A 126 -23.00 18.67 14.58
C VAL A 126 -23.85 17.67 13.85
N VAL A 127 -24.57 16.83 14.59
CA VAL A 127 -25.74 16.16 14.08
C VAL A 127 -26.70 17.29 13.73
N GLY A 128 -26.63 17.73 12.49
CA GLY A 128 -27.63 18.57 11.88
C GLY A 128 -28.90 17.74 11.83
N GLU A 129 -29.74 17.93 12.86
CA GLU A 129 -31.14 17.55 12.77
C GLU A 129 -31.68 18.30 11.54
N ALA A 130 -31.84 17.57 10.43
CA ALA A 130 -32.48 18.08 9.23
C ALA A 130 -33.89 18.45 9.64
N GLY A 131 -34.09 19.73 9.97
CA GLY A 131 -35.41 20.29 10.15
C GLY A 131 -36.22 19.98 8.89
N GLN A 132 -37.19 19.13 9.04
CA GLN A 132 -38.22 18.88 8.05
C GLN A 132 -38.88 20.23 7.73
N ILE A 133 -38.54 20.80 6.59
CA ILE A 133 -39.24 21.95 6.04
C ILE A 133 -40.58 21.42 5.56
N ASP A 134 -41.58 21.60 6.38
CA ASP A 134 -42.96 21.34 6.06
C ASP A 134 -43.45 22.38 5.04
N VAL A 135 -43.30 22.10 3.76
CA VAL A 135 -43.84 22.91 2.65
C VAL A 135 -45.31 22.61 2.45
N LYS A 136 -46.08 22.69 3.52
CA LYS A 136 -47.52 22.54 3.43
C LYS A 136 -48.20 23.77 4.02
N SER A 137 -48.19 24.88 3.31
CA SER A 137 -49.16 25.96 3.42
C SER A 137 -48.75 27.18 2.59
N ALA A 138 -49.07 27.15 1.31
CA ALA A 138 -49.26 28.35 0.54
C ALA A 138 -50.43 28.10 -0.43
N ALA A 139 -51.59 27.82 0.14
CA ALA A 139 -52.83 28.02 -0.58
C ALA A 139 -53.22 29.48 -0.36
N THR A 140 -52.72 30.35 -1.20
CA THR A 140 -53.14 31.75 -1.25
C THR A 140 -54.46 31.79 -2.02
N SER A 141 -55.54 31.94 -1.28
CA SER A 141 -56.81 32.45 -1.80
C SER A 141 -56.65 33.91 -2.09
N ALA A 142 -56.43 34.29 -3.31
CA ALA A 142 -56.66 35.62 -3.80
C ALA A 142 -58.09 35.71 -4.29
N ALA A 143 -58.97 36.13 -3.41
CA ALA A 143 -60.29 36.63 -3.79
C ALA A 143 -60.13 38.06 -4.27
N ILE A 144 -60.24 38.28 -5.55
CA ILE A 144 -60.38 39.61 -6.15
C ILE A 144 -61.86 39.89 -6.20
N THR A 145 -62.33 40.69 -5.28
CA THR A 145 -63.64 41.36 -5.39
C THR A 145 -63.42 42.66 -6.14
N GLY A 146 -63.87 42.71 -7.38
CA GLY A 146 -64.00 43.97 -8.08
C GLY A 146 -65.43 44.51 -7.83
N GLU A 147 -65.50 45.75 -7.48
CA GLU A 147 -66.70 46.52 -7.59
C GLU A 147 -66.36 47.97 -7.97
N ASP A 148 -67.05 48.40 -9.01
CA ASP A 148 -67.36 49.70 -9.60
C ASP A 148 -66.24 50.47 -10.26
#